data_a9e503fa3b60dbcf8cc968575bbba979
#
_entry.id   a9e503fa3b60dbcf8cc968575bbba979
#
_cell.length_a   1.000
_cell.length_b   1.000
_cell.length_c   1.000
_cell.angle_alpha   90.00
_cell.angle_beta   90.00
_cell.angle_gamma   90.00
#
_symmetry.space_group_name_H-M   'P 1'
#
loop_
_entity.id
_entity.type
_entity.pdbx_description
1 polymer ?
#
loop_
_entity_poly.entity_id
_entity_poly.type
_entity_poly.pdbx_seq_one_letter_code
_entity_poly.pdbx_strand_id
1 'polypeptide(L)'
;MQTAIPDQRKVARPRADALRNRERIVAAAREMFVEHGPDVPLDDVARRAGVGNATVYRNFPDRDALVREVVCSVMDRTARAAELALDETGDAFEALERFVHVSVDERISALCPMVSSTFDEHHPDLEAARERVERLVAEVMDRAKAAGQLRGDVGVGDLMIAAAQLSRPPAGTGCVSADRFVHRHLQLFLDGLRAPARSALPGAAVTLEDLRRPCDQ
;
A
#
# COMPACT_ATOMS: atom_id res chain seq x y z
N MET A 1 52.71 6.54 -26.20
CA MET A 1 51.33 7.01 -26.32
C MET A 1 50.51 6.28 -25.27
N GLN A 2 50.22 6.94 -24.16
CA GLN A 2 49.43 6.37 -23.08
C GLN A 2 47.99 6.86 -23.23
N THR A 3 47.11 5.97 -23.56
CA THR A 3 45.67 6.25 -23.72
C THR A 3 45.05 6.28 -22.33
N ALA A 4 44.63 7.46 -21.87
CA ALA A 4 43.92 7.66 -20.62
C ALA A 4 42.54 6.99 -20.70
N ILE A 5 42.26 6.01 -19.83
CA ILE A 5 40.95 5.40 -19.63
C ILE A 5 40.08 6.42 -18.88
N PRO A 6 38.91 6.84 -19.40
CA PRO A 6 38.05 7.80 -18.70
C PRO A 6 37.51 7.18 -17.40
N ASP A 7 37.66 7.93 -16.32
CA ASP A 7 37.24 7.58 -14.96
C ASP A 7 35.70 7.43 -14.88
N GLN A 8 35.23 6.19 -14.94
CA GLN A 8 33.82 5.81 -14.85
C GLN A 8 33.18 6.10 -13.46
N ARG A 9 33.99 6.43 -12.45
CA ARG A 9 33.52 6.71 -11.09
C ARG A 9 32.79 8.05 -10.93
N LYS A 10 33.01 9.01 -11.82
CA LYS A 10 32.38 10.36 -11.74
C LYS A 10 30.93 10.41 -12.24
N VAL A 11 30.49 9.47 -13.07
CA VAL A 11 29.12 9.47 -13.66
C VAL A 11 28.12 8.70 -12.80
N ALA A 12 28.54 7.74 -11.99
CA ALA A 12 27.66 6.93 -11.13
C ALA A 12 27.14 7.69 -9.89
N ARG A 13 27.92 8.63 -9.36
CA ARG A 13 27.59 9.40 -8.15
C ARG A 13 26.35 10.30 -8.30
N PRO A 14 26.20 11.12 -9.36
CA PRO A 14 25.04 11.99 -9.52
C PRO A 14 23.72 11.23 -9.69
N ARG A 15 23.74 10.05 -10.38
CA ARG A 15 22.54 9.21 -10.55
C ARG A 15 22.12 8.55 -9.23
N ALA A 16 23.05 8.05 -8.46
CA ALA A 16 22.79 7.46 -7.15
C ALA A 16 22.26 8.51 -6.15
N ASP A 17 22.77 9.75 -6.21
CA ASP A 17 22.30 10.85 -5.39
C ASP A 17 20.88 11.28 -5.80
N ALA A 18 20.56 11.30 -7.10
CA ALA A 18 19.24 11.60 -7.60
C ALA A 18 18.21 10.54 -7.15
N LEU A 19 18.55 9.25 -7.24
CA LEU A 19 17.68 8.16 -6.75
C LEU A 19 17.44 8.28 -5.25
N ARG A 20 18.48 8.46 -4.44
CA ARG A 20 18.35 8.66 -2.99
C ARG A 20 17.47 9.87 -2.65
N ASN A 21 17.61 10.98 -3.37
CA ASN A 21 16.77 12.16 -3.16
C ASN A 21 15.31 11.87 -3.51
N ARG A 22 15.04 11.15 -4.62
CA ARG A 22 13.70 10.73 -5.01
C ARG A 22 13.06 9.87 -3.92
N GLU A 23 13.76 8.85 -3.43
CA GLU A 23 13.30 7.98 -2.35
C GLU A 23 12.99 8.75 -1.06
N ARG A 24 13.85 9.71 -0.68
CA ARG A 24 13.64 10.57 0.49
C ARG A 24 12.41 11.47 0.34
N ILE A 25 12.18 12.02 -0.84
CA ILE A 25 11.00 12.85 -1.14
C ILE A 25 9.73 11.98 -1.03
N VAL A 26 9.72 10.79 -1.63
CA VAL A 26 8.57 9.87 -1.58
C VAL A 26 8.28 9.42 -0.15
N ALA A 27 9.30 9.07 0.63
CA ALA A 27 9.14 8.69 2.03
C ALA A 27 8.54 9.83 2.87
N ALA A 28 9.09 11.05 2.75
CA ALA A 28 8.59 12.22 3.45
C ALA A 28 7.16 12.58 3.03
N ALA A 29 6.84 12.52 1.73
CA ALA A 29 5.51 12.77 1.22
C ALA A 29 4.50 11.74 1.78
N ARG A 30 4.85 10.44 1.79
CA ARG A 30 4.00 9.39 2.37
C ARG A 30 3.64 9.67 3.83
N GLU A 31 4.64 9.98 4.66
CA GLU A 31 4.42 10.30 6.07
C GLU A 31 3.47 11.49 6.23
N MET A 32 3.75 12.58 5.50
CA MET A 32 2.96 13.81 5.60
C MET A 32 1.54 13.65 5.06
N PHE A 33 1.35 12.88 4.00
CA PHE A 33 0.02 12.59 3.46
C PHE A 33 -0.82 11.75 4.43
N VAL A 34 -0.20 10.83 5.16
CA VAL A 34 -0.87 10.06 6.22
C VAL A 34 -1.22 10.95 7.42
N GLU A 35 -0.32 11.88 7.82
CA GLU A 35 -0.49 12.74 8.99
C GLU A 35 -1.47 13.89 8.74
N HIS A 36 -1.43 14.50 7.55
CA HIS A 36 -2.09 15.78 7.25
C HIS A 36 -3.03 15.75 6.05
N GLY A 37 -3.16 14.59 5.39
CA GLY A 37 -3.96 14.45 4.17
C GLY A 37 -3.26 14.93 2.89
N PRO A 38 -4.00 14.92 1.77
CA PRO A 38 -3.42 15.18 0.45
C PRO A 38 -2.99 16.63 0.20
N ASP A 39 -3.49 17.59 0.96
CA ASP A 39 -3.31 19.03 0.67
C ASP A 39 -2.01 19.64 1.21
N VAL A 40 -1.08 18.80 1.69
CA VAL A 40 0.24 19.23 2.18
C VAL A 40 1.03 19.97 1.09
N PRO A 41 1.57 21.18 1.36
CA PRO A 41 2.40 21.90 0.41
C PRO A 41 3.68 21.14 0.06
N LEU A 42 4.08 21.17 -1.22
CA LEU A 42 5.34 20.54 -1.68
C LEU A 42 6.59 21.12 -0.99
N ASP A 43 6.54 22.37 -0.57
CA ASP A 43 7.61 23.03 0.18
C ASP A 43 7.81 22.40 1.56
N ASP A 44 6.72 21.96 2.19
CA ASP A 44 6.78 21.24 3.47
C ASP A 44 7.34 19.83 3.29
N VAL A 45 6.97 19.17 2.19
CA VAL A 45 7.58 17.88 1.80
C VAL A 45 9.09 18.04 1.57
N ALA A 46 9.51 19.09 0.86
CA ALA A 46 10.94 19.38 0.63
C ALA A 46 11.71 19.54 1.95
N ARG A 47 11.12 20.30 2.89
CA ARG A 47 11.70 20.53 4.22
C ARG A 47 11.80 19.22 5.02
N ARG A 48 10.74 18.41 5.04
CA ARG A 48 10.71 17.11 5.73
C ARG A 48 11.72 16.14 5.12
N ALA A 49 11.84 16.12 3.77
CA ALA A 49 12.80 15.30 3.05
C ALA A 49 14.26 15.79 3.20
N GLY A 50 14.49 17.00 3.72
CA GLY A 50 15.81 17.62 3.81
C GLY A 50 16.45 17.89 2.44
N VAL A 51 15.63 18.31 1.47
CA VAL A 51 16.07 18.70 0.12
C VAL A 51 15.57 20.10 -0.22
N GLY A 52 16.21 20.76 -1.20
CA GLY A 52 15.72 22.04 -1.68
C GLY A 52 14.46 21.88 -2.56
N ASN A 53 13.56 22.88 -2.54
CA ASN A 53 12.32 22.91 -3.35
C ASN A 53 12.60 22.62 -4.82
N ALA A 54 13.64 23.24 -5.40
CA ALA A 54 14.05 22.99 -6.79
C ALA A 54 14.41 21.51 -7.06
N THR A 55 14.78 20.75 -6.03
CA THR A 55 15.03 19.31 -6.16
C THR A 55 13.74 18.52 -6.21
N VAL A 56 12.72 18.94 -5.45
CA VAL A 56 11.38 18.32 -5.52
C VAL A 56 10.79 18.52 -6.92
N TYR A 57 10.72 19.76 -7.43
CA TYR A 57 10.16 20.05 -8.74
C TYR A 57 10.94 19.44 -9.92
N ARG A 58 12.24 19.19 -9.77
CA ARG A 58 13.01 18.44 -10.78
C ARG A 58 12.68 16.96 -10.81
N ASN A 59 12.30 16.36 -9.67
CA ASN A 59 11.93 14.95 -9.57
C ASN A 59 10.46 14.69 -9.87
N PHE A 60 9.60 15.67 -9.50
CA PHE A 60 8.15 15.60 -9.63
C PHE A 60 7.65 16.93 -10.19
N PRO A 61 7.25 16.98 -11.48
CA PRO A 61 6.87 18.23 -12.17
C PRO A 61 5.65 18.88 -11.53
N ASP A 62 4.79 18.08 -10.94
CA ASP A 62 3.57 18.53 -10.26
C ASP A 62 3.26 17.63 -9.05
N ARG A 63 2.19 18.00 -8.35
CA ARG A 63 1.71 17.27 -7.18
C ARG A 63 1.21 15.88 -7.53
N ASP A 64 0.50 15.75 -8.64
CA ASP A 64 -0.12 14.49 -9.06
C ASP A 64 0.94 13.44 -9.36
N ALA A 65 2.07 13.86 -9.96
CA ALA A 65 3.22 12.98 -10.16
C ALA A 65 3.82 12.47 -8.83
N LEU A 66 3.88 13.32 -7.78
CA LEU A 66 4.35 12.91 -6.47
C LEU A 66 3.35 11.98 -5.78
N VAL A 67 2.05 12.31 -5.81
CA VAL A 67 0.98 11.47 -5.24
C VAL A 67 1.00 10.09 -5.88
N ARG A 68 1.06 10.02 -7.20
CA ARG A 68 1.14 8.77 -7.96
C ARG A 68 2.33 7.92 -7.51
N GLU A 69 3.50 8.51 -7.43
CA GLU A 69 4.70 7.80 -6.99
C GLU A 69 4.57 7.27 -5.55
N VAL A 70 3.99 8.07 -4.64
CA VAL A 70 3.72 7.63 -3.26
C VAL A 70 2.78 6.43 -3.24
N VAL A 71 1.68 6.48 -3.99
CA VAL A 71 0.70 5.39 -4.07
C VAL A 71 1.33 4.14 -4.68
N CYS A 72 2.04 4.26 -5.80
CA CYS A 72 2.76 3.15 -6.43
C CYS A 72 3.80 2.54 -5.48
N SER A 73 4.54 3.36 -4.74
CA SER A 73 5.52 2.89 -3.75
C SER A 73 4.88 2.08 -2.62
N VAL A 74 3.70 2.46 -2.15
CA VAL A 74 2.97 1.70 -1.11
C VAL A 74 2.42 0.41 -1.69
N MET A 75 1.86 0.43 -2.90
CA MET A 75 1.40 -0.77 -3.60
C MET A 75 2.55 -1.76 -3.83
N ASP A 76 3.73 -1.28 -4.23
CA ASP A 76 4.91 -2.13 -4.43
C ASP A 76 5.36 -2.80 -3.11
N ARG A 77 5.33 -2.10 -1.98
CA ARG A 77 5.63 -2.69 -0.67
C ARG A 77 4.60 -3.74 -0.26
N THR A 78 3.32 -3.48 -0.50
CA THR A 78 2.25 -4.44 -0.23
C THR A 78 2.41 -5.69 -1.11
N ALA A 79 2.75 -5.51 -2.40
CA ALA A 79 3.04 -6.61 -3.31
C ALA A 79 4.22 -7.46 -2.82
N ARG A 80 5.31 -6.83 -2.40
CA ARG A 80 6.47 -7.54 -1.83
C ARG A 80 6.14 -8.29 -0.54
N ALA A 81 5.31 -7.71 0.33
CA ALA A 81 4.84 -8.41 1.53
C ALA A 81 4.03 -9.66 1.17
N ALA A 82 3.19 -9.60 0.13
CA ALA A 82 2.46 -10.76 -0.37
C ALA A 82 3.39 -11.82 -1.00
N GLU A 83 4.39 -11.41 -1.77
CA GLU A 83 5.41 -12.31 -2.31
C GLU A 83 6.16 -13.04 -1.19
N LEU A 84 6.58 -12.33 -0.15
CA LEU A 84 7.23 -12.95 1.01
C LEU A 84 6.30 -13.96 1.70
N ALA A 85 5.01 -13.65 1.85
CA ALA A 85 4.04 -14.58 2.42
C ALA A 85 3.84 -15.83 1.55
N LEU A 86 3.95 -15.72 0.22
CA LEU A 86 3.89 -16.85 -0.71
C LEU A 86 5.14 -17.72 -0.65
N ASP A 87 6.31 -17.15 -0.40
CA ASP A 87 7.58 -17.87 -0.29
C ASP A 87 7.74 -18.60 1.05
N GLU A 88 6.95 -18.25 2.08
CA GLU A 88 7.01 -18.90 3.38
C GLU A 88 6.59 -20.37 3.31
N THR A 89 7.38 -21.25 3.95
CA THR A 89 7.05 -22.65 4.15
C THR A 89 6.43 -22.82 5.52
N GLY A 90 5.16 -23.25 5.62
CA GLY A 90 4.49 -23.43 6.90
C GLY A 90 2.99 -23.24 6.82
N ASP A 91 2.40 -22.75 7.89
CA ASP A 91 0.97 -22.48 7.97
C ASP A 91 0.58 -21.33 7.04
N ALA A 92 -0.27 -21.65 6.04
CA ALA A 92 -0.64 -20.68 5.01
C ALA A 92 -1.55 -19.57 5.57
N PHE A 93 -2.33 -19.85 6.62
CA PHE A 93 -3.14 -18.84 7.26
C PHE A 93 -2.30 -17.88 8.11
N GLU A 94 -1.29 -18.38 8.82
CA GLU A 94 -0.35 -17.51 9.55
C GLU A 94 0.45 -16.60 8.59
N ALA A 95 0.81 -17.10 7.40
CA ALA A 95 1.43 -16.27 6.37
C ALA A 95 0.46 -15.16 5.89
N LEU A 96 -0.82 -15.48 5.67
CA LEU A 96 -1.86 -14.51 5.37
C LEU A 96 -2.01 -13.47 6.50
N GLU A 97 -2.06 -13.90 7.77
CA GLU A 97 -2.14 -12.99 8.92
C GLU A 97 -0.98 -11.99 8.94
N ARG A 98 0.26 -12.48 8.81
CA ARG A 98 1.45 -11.61 8.77
C ARG A 98 1.38 -10.61 7.62
N PHE A 99 1.02 -11.09 6.43
CA PHE A 99 0.83 -10.23 5.26
C PHE A 99 -0.17 -9.11 5.54
N VAL A 100 -1.34 -9.43 6.11
CA VAL A 100 -2.39 -8.43 6.37
C VAL A 100 -1.92 -7.42 7.42
N HIS A 101 -1.26 -7.85 8.49
CA HIS A 101 -0.71 -6.95 9.50
C HIS A 101 0.34 -6.00 8.92
N VAL A 102 1.28 -6.49 8.11
CA VAL A 102 2.30 -5.67 7.43
C VAL A 102 1.64 -4.68 6.45
N SER A 103 0.62 -5.14 5.69
CA SER A 103 -0.08 -4.29 4.72
C SER A 103 -0.83 -3.13 5.37
N VAL A 104 -1.38 -3.34 6.56
CA VAL A 104 -2.06 -2.29 7.32
C VAL A 104 -1.07 -1.25 7.86
N ASP A 105 0.14 -1.66 8.24
CA ASP A 105 1.21 -0.75 8.67
C ASP A 105 1.67 0.19 7.55
N GLU A 106 1.58 -0.23 6.29
CA GLU A 106 1.84 0.64 5.13
C GLU A 106 0.79 1.74 4.93
N ARG A 107 -0.33 1.70 5.67
CA ARG A 107 -1.42 2.69 5.68
C ARG A 107 -2.00 3.01 4.31
N ILE A 108 -2.07 2.01 3.43
CA ILE A 108 -2.60 2.15 2.06
C ILE A 108 -4.02 2.74 2.06
N SER A 109 -4.82 2.41 3.07
CA SER A 109 -6.19 2.91 3.24
C SER A 109 -6.26 4.42 3.47
N ALA A 110 -5.23 5.03 4.08
CA ALA A 110 -5.16 6.48 4.27
C ALA A 110 -4.88 7.21 2.93
N LEU A 111 -4.31 6.52 1.95
CA LEU A 111 -3.99 7.07 0.63
C LEU A 111 -5.11 6.85 -0.39
N CYS A 112 -6.06 5.93 -0.13
CA CYS A 112 -7.18 5.66 -1.04
C CYS A 112 -8.01 6.90 -1.41
N PRO A 113 -8.35 7.84 -0.49
CA PRO A 113 -9.09 9.04 -0.85
C PRO A 113 -8.34 9.96 -1.80
N MET A 114 -7.01 9.87 -1.84
CA MET A 114 -6.16 10.69 -2.72
C MET A 114 -6.25 10.24 -4.18
N VAL A 115 -6.59 8.96 -4.39
CA VAL A 115 -6.72 8.38 -5.73
C VAL A 115 -8.06 8.77 -6.37
N SER A 116 -9.09 9.10 -5.57
CA SER A 116 -10.45 9.29 -6.05
C SER A 116 -10.87 10.74 -6.30
N SER A 117 -10.12 11.76 -5.86
CA SER A 117 -10.63 13.14 -5.87
C SER A 117 -10.02 14.12 -6.87
N THR A 118 -8.79 13.89 -7.39
CA THR A 118 -8.10 14.82 -8.30
C THR A 118 -7.10 14.16 -9.24
N PHE A 119 -7.11 12.84 -9.31
CA PHE A 119 -6.00 12.05 -9.81
C PHE A 119 -6.45 11.19 -10.99
N ASP A 120 -5.61 11.06 -12.01
CA ASP A 120 -5.82 10.13 -13.11
C ASP A 120 -5.69 8.68 -12.60
N GLU A 121 -6.81 8.15 -12.09
CA GLU A 121 -6.90 6.77 -11.56
C GLU A 121 -6.65 5.69 -12.62
N HIS A 122 -6.74 6.08 -13.90
CA HIS A 122 -6.46 5.22 -15.06
C HIS A 122 -5.01 5.34 -15.57
N HIS A 123 -4.12 6.00 -14.81
CA HIS A 123 -2.72 6.06 -15.22
C HIS A 123 -2.12 4.65 -15.28
N PRO A 124 -1.44 4.27 -16.38
CA PRO A 124 -0.95 2.89 -16.59
C PRO A 124 -0.11 2.33 -15.45
N ASP A 125 0.73 3.16 -14.82
CA ASP A 125 1.58 2.72 -13.70
C ASP A 125 0.76 2.34 -12.47
N LEU A 126 -0.35 3.06 -12.21
CA LEU A 126 -1.25 2.74 -11.09
C LEU A 126 -2.08 1.50 -11.38
N GLU A 127 -2.59 1.35 -12.59
CA GLU A 127 -3.33 0.16 -12.99
C GLU A 127 -2.44 -1.08 -12.86
N ALA A 128 -1.22 -1.05 -13.39
CA ALA A 128 -0.28 -2.15 -13.29
C ALA A 128 0.09 -2.49 -11.83
N ALA A 129 0.32 -1.46 -10.97
CA ALA A 129 0.61 -1.67 -9.56
C ALA A 129 -0.59 -2.29 -8.82
N ARG A 130 -1.80 -1.81 -9.12
CA ARG A 130 -3.06 -2.33 -8.55
C ARG A 130 -3.27 -3.79 -8.94
N GLU A 131 -3.20 -4.11 -10.22
CA GLU A 131 -3.37 -5.48 -10.73
C GLU A 131 -2.36 -6.45 -10.10
N ARG A 132 -1.12 -6.01 -9.92
CA ARG A 132 -0.10 -6.83 -9.26
C ARG A 132 -0.47 -7.13 -7.81
N VAL A 133 -0.89 -6.13 -7.04
CA VAL A 133 -1.31 -6.32 -5.63
C VAL A 133 -2.52 -7.25 -5.57
N GLU A 134 -3.54 -7.00 -6.38
CA GLU A 134 -4.78 -7.78 -6.40
C GLU A 134 -4.51 -9.26 -6.69
N ARG A 135 -3.70 -9.55 -7.70
CA ARG A 135 -3.30 -10.91 -8.05
C ARG A 135 -2.56 -11.60 -6.90
N LEU A 136 -1.58 -10.94 -6.31
CA LEU A 136 -0.78 -11.53 -5.22
C LEU A 136 -1.62 -11.76 -3.96
N VAL A 137 -2.53 -10.85 -3.61
CA VAL A 137 -3.47 -11.03 -2.49
C VAL A 137 -4.38 -12.24 -2.73
N ALA A 138 -4.90 -12.39 -3.96
CA ALA A 138 -5.70 -13.55 -4.34
C ALA A 138 -4.90 -14.84 -4.17
N GLU A 139 -3.65 -14.90 -4.66
CA GLU A 139 -2.76 -16.05 -4.53
C GLU A 139 -2.49 -16.43 -3.06
N VAL A 140 -2.25 -15.45 -2.17
CA VAL A 140 -2.06 -15.70 -0.72
C VAL A 140 -3.33 -16.30 -0.10
N MET A 141 -4.51 -15.74 -0.42
CA MET A 141 -5.79 -16.25 0.07
C MET A 141 -6.11 -17.66 -0.47
N ASP A 142 -5.87 -17.88 -1.76
CA ASP A 142 -6.14 -19.18 -2.40
C ASP A 142 -5.25 -20.28 -1.84
N ARG A 143 -4.01 -19.97 -1.51
CA ARG A 143 -3.12 -20.89 -0.80
C ARG A 143 -3.67 -21.28 0.58
N ALA A 144 -4.18 -20.34 1.37
CA ALA A 144 -4.77 -20.60 2.66
C ALA A 144 -6.11 -21.38 2.55
N LYS A 145 -6.91 -21.13 1.49
CA LYS A 145 -8.12 -21.91 1.17
C LYS A 145 -7.77 -23.34 0.77
N ALA A 146 -6.78 -23.51 -0.11
CA ALA A 146 -6.34 -24.84 -0.56
C ALA A 146 -5.78 -25.69 0.58
N ALA A 147 -5.16 -25.05 1.59
CA ALA A 147 -4.73 -25.71 2.83
C ALA A 147 -5.89 -26.02 3.79
N GLY A 148 -7.12 -25.62 3.48
CA GLY A 148 -8.29 -25.80 4.36
C GLY A 148 -8.25 -24.93 5.63
N GLN A 149 -7.46 -23.87 5.64
CA GLN A 149 -7.24 -23.02 6.81
C GLN A 149 -8.02 -21.70 6.75
N LEU A 150 -8.36 -21.22 5.54
CA LEU A 150 -9.23 -20.07 5.30
C LEU A 150 -10.61 -20.56 4.83
N ARG A 151 -11.66 -19.96 5.36
CA ARG A 151 -13.03 -20.27 4.94
C ARG A 151 -13.25 -19.95 3.46
N GLY A 152 -14.04 -20.79 2.76
CA GLY A 152 -14.20 -20.72 1.30
C GLY A 152 -15.14 -19.61 0.81
N ASP A 153 -15.98 -19.07 1.70
CA ASP A 153 -17.04 -18.09 1.41
C ASP A 153 -16.59 -16.61 1.59
N VAL A 154 -15.27 -16.36 1.53
CA VAL A 154 -14.65 -15.01 1.65
C VAL A 154 -13.89 -14.67 0.38
N GLY A 155 -14.10 -13.47 -0.15
CA GLY A 155 -13.40 -12.92 -1.30
C GLY A 155 -12.27 -11.96 -0.93
N VAL A 156 -11.45 -11.61 -1.92
CA VAL A 156 -10.39 -10.61 -1.76
C VAL A 156 -10.98 -9.25 -1.36
N GLY A 157 -12.16 -8.91 -1.91
CA GLY A 157 -12.86 -7.67 -1.58
C GLY A 157 -13.25 -7.59 -0.10
N ASP A 158 -13.70 -8.70 0.50
CA ASP A 158 -14.03 -8.73 1.94
C ASP A 158 -12.81 -8.38 2.78
N LEU A 159 -11.66 -8.98 2.47
CA LEU A 159 -10.40 -8.70 3.17
C LEU A 159 -9.96 -7.25 3.00
N MET A 160 -10.03 -6.72 1.78
CA MET A 160 -9.60 -5.34 1.49
C MET A 160 -10.50 -4.31 2.17
N ILE A 161 -11.84 -4.51 2.14
CA ILE A 161 -12.78 -3.62 2.84
C ILE A 161 -12.51 -3.64 4.34
N ALA A 162 -12.39 -4.81 4.94
CA ALA A 162 -12.16 -4.93 6.38
C ALA A 162 -10.82 -4.29 6.78
N ALA A 163 -9.74 -4.58 6.07
CA ALA A 163 -8.43 -3.96 6.31
C ALA A 163 -8.50 -2.44 6.21
N ALA A 164 -9.19 -1.90 5.19
CA ALA A 164 -9.36 -0.46 4.99
C ALA A 164 -10.19 0.17 6.11
N GLN A 165 -11.28 -0.45 6.54
CA GLN A 165 -12.16 0.07 7.60
C GLN A 165 -11.48 0.02 8.98
N LEU A 166 -10.82 -1.09 9.30
CA LEU A 166 -10.18 -1.31 10.60
C LEU A 166 -8.92 -0.45 10.77
N SER A 167 -8.25 -0.05 9.69
CA SER A 167 -7.07 0.82 9.74
C SER A 167 -7.40 2.32 9.79
N ARG A 168 -8.67 2.71 9.72
CA ARG A 168 -9.08 4.11 9.88
C ARG A 168 -9.37 4.44 11.34
N PRO A 169 -8.86 5.57 11.88
CA PRO A 169 -9.30 6.04 13.18
C PRO A 169 -10.81 6.33 13.16
N PRO A 170 -11.55 6.03 14.23
CA PRO A 170 -12.96 6.41 14.33
C PRO A 170 -13.12 7.92 14.22
N ALA A 171 -14.07 8.37 13.38
CA ALA A 171 -14.36 9.79 13.20
C ALA A 171 -14.73 10.46 14.52
N GLY A 172 -14.18 11.65 14.79
CA GLY A 172 -14.50 12.44 16.01
C GLY A 172 -13.76 12.01 17.28
N THR A 173 -13.01 10.94 17.25
CA THR A 173 -12.09 10.61 18.34
C THR A 173 -10.75 11.26 18.05
N GLY A 174 -10.43 12.39 18.66
CA GLY A 174 -9.09 12.96 18.67
C GLY A 174 -8.06 12.08 19.40
N CYS A 175 -8.32 10.77 19.44
CA CYS A 175 -7.50 9.77 20.09
C CYS A 175 -6.37 9.33 19.18
N VAL A 176 -5.20 9.87 19.42
CA VAL A 176 -3.89 9.35 18.98
C VAL A 176 -3.72 7.85 19.33
N SER A 177 -4.63 7.29 20.16
CA SER A 177 -4.59 5.90 20.63
C SER A 177 -5.28 4.88 19.71
N ALA A 178 -6.02 5.27 18.68
CA ALA A 178 -6.73 4.31 17.84
C ALA A 178 -5.77 3.36 17.13
N ASP A 179 -4.62 3.86 16.67
CA ASP A 179 -3.59 3.07 15.97
C ASP A 179 -3.10 1.86 16.79
N ARG A 180 -3.01 2.01 18.13
CA ARG A 180 -2.56 0.89 19.01
C ARG A 180 -3.56 -0.27 19.08
N PHE A 181 -4.80 -0.08 18.64
CA PHE A 181 -5.83 -1.12 18.64
C PHE A 181 -6.09 -1.74 17.27
N VAL A 182 -5.54 -1.16 16.20
CA VAL A 182 -5.75 -1.63 14.82
C VAL A 182 -5.40 -3.12 14.71
N HIS A 183 -4.21 -3.51 15.11
CA HIS A 183 -3.76 -4.91 15.04
C HIS A 183 -4.63 -5.86 15.87
N ARG A 184 -5.13 -5.40 17.02
CA ARG A 184 -6.04 -6.20 17.84
C ARG A 184 -7.38 -6.43 17.13
N HIS A 185 -7.97 -5.40 16.55
CA HIS A 185 -9.22 -5.53 15.81
C HIS A 185 -9.06 -6.33 14.54
N LEU A 186 -7.94 -6.13 13.87
CA LEU A 186 -7.57 -6.90 12.68
C LEU A 186 -7.43 -8.39 13.02
N GLN A 187 -6.79 -8.73 14.15
CA GLN A 187 -6.69 -10.13 14.61
C GLN A 187 -8.06 -10.74 14.92
N LEU A 188 -8.96 -9.99 15.56
CA LEU A 188 -10.34 -10.46 15.81
C LEU A 188 -11.09 -10.77 14.50
N PHE A 189 -10.88 -9.94 13.46
CA PHE A 189 -11.43 -10.17 12.14
C PHE A 189 -10.79 -11.42 11.49
N LEU A 190 -9.47 -11.52 11.49
CA LEU A 190 -8.72 -12.64 10.91
C LEU A 190 -9.09 -13.97 11.57
N ASP A 191 -9.25 -14.01 12.90
CA ASP A 191 -9.72 -15.19 13.62
C ASP A 191 -11.10 -15.67 13.13
N GLY A 192 -11.97 -14.73 12.73
CA GLY A 192 -13.27 -15.02 12.12
C GLY A 192 -13.19 -15.59 10.70
N LEU A 193 -12.05 -15.44 10.03
CA LEU A 193 -11.82 -15.98 8.69
C LEU A 193 -11.28 -17.42 8.70
N ARG A 194 -10.86 -17.94 9.84
CA ARG A 194 -10.31 -19.31 9.94
C ARG A 194 -11.35 -20.37 9.62
N ALA A 195 -10.93 -21.42 8.91
CA ALA A 195 -11.72 -22.64 8.74
C ALA A 195 -11.53 -23.59 9.95
N PRO A 196 -12.57 -24.40 10.31
CA PRO A 196 -13.90 -24.43 9.69
C PRO A 196 -14.75 -23.19 10.08
N ALA A 197 -15.57 -22.73 9.14
CA ALA A 197 -16.48 -21.61 9.38
C ALA A 197 -17.48 -21.94 10.50
N ARG A 198 -17.66 -21.03 11.47
CA ARG A 198 -18.60 -21.21 12.60
C ARG A 198 -20.04 -20.86 12.22
N SER A 199 -20.24 -20.01 11.23
CA SER A 199 -21.55 -19.57 10.72
C SER A 199 -21.44 -19.23 9.25
N ALA A 200 -22.56 -19.29 8.53
CA ALA A 200 -22.66 -18.75 7.18
C ALA A 200 -22.63 -17.21 7.22
N LEU A 201 -21.96 -16.59 6.24
CA LEU A 201 -22.00 -15.14 6.07
C LEU A 201 -23.24 -14.75 5.25
N PRO A 202 -23.85 -13.56 5.52
CA PRO A 202 -24.93 -13.04 4.70
C PRO A 202 -24.38 -12.56 3.35
N GLY A 203 -25.13 -12.77 2.27
CA GLY A 203 -24.74 -12.33 0.93
C GLY A 203 -23.69 -13.19 0.25
N ALA A 204 -23.11 -12.67 -0.81
CA ALA A 204 -22.02 -13.30 -1.55
C ALA A 204 -20.66 -12.68 -1.15
N ALA A 205 -19.58 -13.43 -1.35
CA ALA A 205 -18.22 -12.92 -1.19
C ALA A 205 -17.98 -11.71 -2.10
N VAL A 206 -17.42 -10.65 -1.56
CA VAL A 206 -17.12 -9.43 -2.33
C VAL A 206 -15.91 -9.67 -3.22
N THR A 207 -16.09 -9.41 -4.50
CA THR A 207 -15.03 -9.50 -5.49
C THR A 207 -14.31 -8.15 -5.67
N LEU A 208 -13.17 -8.17 -6.35
CA LEU A 208 -12.48 -6.93 -6.75
C LEU A 208 -13.29 -6.14 -7.78
N GLU A 209 -14.03 -6.83 -8.64
CA GLU A 209 -14.91 -6.19 -9.63
C GLU A 209 -16.05 -5.41 -8.96
N ASP A 210 -16.62 -5.95 -7.87
CA ASP A 210 -17.63 -5.25 -7.09
C ASP A 210 -17.10 -3.94 -6.49
N LEU A 211 -15.83 -3.90 -6.11
CA LEU A 211 -15.18 -2.70 -5.56
C LEU A 211 -14.88 -1.62 -6.62
N ARG A 212 -14.83 -2.01 -7.90
CA ARG A 212 -14.55 -1.10 -9.02
C ARG A 212 -15.82 -0.49 -9.62
N ARG A 213 -16.99 -1.08 -9.34
CA ARG A 213 -18.25 -0.54 -9.83
C ARG A 213 -18.61 0.73 -9.07
N PRO A 214 -18.87 1.86 -9.78
CA PRO A 214 -19.42 3.03 -9.13
C PRO A 214 -20.73 2.65 -8.44
N CYS A 215 -20.96 3.19 -7.22
CA CYS A 215 -22.25 3.05 -6.57
C CYS A 215 -23.30 3.68 -7.49
N ASP A 216 -24.15 2.88 -8.11
CA ASP A 216 -25.35 3.38 -8.78
C ASP A 216 -26.21 4.08 -7.70
N GLN A 217 -26.33 5.41 -7.83
CA GLN A 217 -27.14 6.25 -6.95
C GLN A 217 -28.64 6.08 -7.30
#